data_5371ac973a446ea1478a5353bf9e7095
#
_entry.id   5371ac973a446ea1478a5353bf9e7095
#
_cell.length_a   1.000
_cell.length_b   1.000
_cell.length_c   1.000
_cell.angle_alpha   90.00
_cell.angle_beta   90.00
_cell.angle_gamma   90.00
#
_symmetry.space_group_name_H-M   'P 1'
#
loop_
_entity.id
_entity.type
_entity.pdbx_description
1 polymer ?
#
loop_
_entity_poly.entity_id
_entity_poly.type
_entity_poly.pdbx_seq_one_letter_code
_entity_poly.pdbx_strand_id
1 'polypeptide(L)' 'MEQYIGKICKIRVLLGNTHLFFTARVVEVSDLHISFIDKYEENYTFLKSQIGEISTKIKEGSP' A
#
# COMPACT_ATOMS: atom_id res chain seq x y z
N MET A 1 -6.47 9.35 0.08
CA MET A 1 -6.16 7.91 0.19
C MET A 1 -7.14 7.12 1.03
N GLU A 2 -8.06 7.81 1.70
CA GLU A 2 -9.01 7.07 2.53
C GLU A 2 -9.85 6.09 1.75
N GLN A 3 -10.00 6.32 0.47
CA GLN A 3 -10.80 5.42 -0.35
C GLN A 3 -10.19 4.03 -0.47
N TYR A 4 -8.92 3.87 -0.05
CA TYR A 4 -8.28 2.57 -0.13
C TYR A 4 -8.43 1.74 1.14
N ILE A 5 -8.94 2.32 2.22
CA ILE A 5 -9.05 1.59 3.48
C ILE A 5 -9.95 0.38 3.29
N GLY A 6 -9.47 -0.78 3.75
CA GLY A 6 -10.19 -2.03 3.63
C GLY A 6 -10.00 -2.75 2.31
N LYS A 7 -9.25 -2.15 1.40
CA LYS A 7 -9.08 -2.75 0.07
C LYS A 7 -7.69 -3.30 -0.11
N ILE A 8 -7.58 -4.34 -0.91
CA ILE A 8 -6.29 -4.91 -1.26
C ILE A 8 -5.73 -4.07 -2.40
N CYS A 9 -4.53 -3.57 -2.20
CA CYS A 9 -3.92 -2.66 -3.16
C CYS A 9 -2.53 -3.11 -3.52
N LYS A 10 -2.09 -2.72 -4.71
CA LYS A 10 -0.70 -2.83 -5.08
C LYS A 10 -0.07 -1.49 -4.78
N ILE A 11 0.98 -1.50 -3.98
CA ILE A 11 1.57 -0.28 -3.46
C ILE A 11 3.07 -0.29 -3.76
N ARG A 12 3.56 0.80 -4.31
CA ARG A 12 4.99 0.97 -4.53
C ARG A 12 5.48 2.06 -3.57
N VAL A 13 6.45 1.71 -2.74
CA VAL A 13 6.99 2.61 -1.75
C VAL A 13 8.42 2.97 -2.15
N LEU A 14 8.75 4.24 -2.04
CA LEU A 14 10.07 4.74 -2.40
C LEU A 14 10.86 5.01 -1.13
N LEU A 15 11.97 4.31 -0.97
CA LEU A 15 12.85 4.52 0.16
C LEU A 15 14.22 4.85 -0.41
N GLY A 16 14.55 6.12 -0.49
CA GLY A 16 15.78 6.55 -1.11
C GLY A 16 15.79 6.12 -2.56
N ASN A 17 16.76 5.33 -2.94
CA ASN A 17 16.84 4.82 -4.30
C ASN A 17 16.21 3.44 -4.44
N THR A 18 15.55 2.96 -3.42
CA THR A 18 14.98 1.62 -3.43
C THR A 18 13.48 1.69 -3.60
N HIS A 19 12.95 0.83 -4.44
CA HIS A 19 11.51 0.72 -4.66
C HIS A 19 11.06 -0.59 -4.04
N LEU A 20 10.10 -0.51 -3.13
CA LEU A 20 9.51 -1.69 -2.52
C LEU A 20 8.11 -1.85 -3.05
N PHE A 21 7.74 -3.10 -3.32
CA PHE A 21 6.43 -3.40 -3.88
C PHE A 21 5.65 -4.28 -2.92
N PHE A 22 4.42 -3.88 -2.64
CA PHE A 22 3.56 -4.61 -1.73
C PHE A 22 2.23 -4.91 -2.38
N THR A 23 1.63 -6.04 -2.01
CA THR A 23 0.23 -6.32 -2.24
C THR A 23 -0.36 -6.45 -0.85
N ALA A 24 -1.18 -5.49 -0.44
CA ALA A 24 -1.54 -5.40 0.96
C ALA A 24 -2.89 -4.72 1.12
N ARG A 25 -3.50 -4.93 2.29
CA ARG A 25 -4.76 -4.27 2.61
C ARG A 25 -4.48 -3.03 3.42
N VAL A 26 -4.97 -1.91 2.96
CA VAL A 26 -4.82 -0.65 3.67
C VAL A 26 -5.74 -0.66 4.88
N VAL A 27 -5.22 -0.35 6.05
CA VAL A 27 -5.98 -0.40 7.28
C VAL A 27 -6.16 0.94 7.94
N GLU A 28 -5.27 1.89 7.63
CA GLU A 28 -5.38 3.19 8.26
C GLU A 28 -4.71 4.24 7.40
N VAL A 29 -5.32 5.42 7.34
CA VAL A 29 -4.74 6.55 6.62
C VAL A 29 -4.89 7.76 7.52
N SER A 30 -3.78 8.43 7.81
CA SER A 30 -3.80 9.67 8.59
C SER A 30 -3.37 10.81 7.68
N ASP A 31 -3.16 11.99 8.25
CA ASP A 31 -2.78 13.15 7.46
C ASP A 31 -1.49 12.92 6.70
N LEU A 32 -0.51 12.31 7.35
CA LEU A 32 0.82 12.17 6.76
C LEU A 32 1.22 10.73 6.49
N HIS A 33 0.50 9.75 7.03
CA HIS A 33 0.94 8.35 6.97
C HIS A 33 -0.14 7.46 6.41
N ILE A 34 0.29 6.30 5.94
CA ILE A 34 -0.61 5.24 5.51
C ILE A 34 -0.09 3.94 6.08
N SER A 35 -0.99 3.12 6.61
CA SER A 35 -0.64 1.82 7.18
C SER A 35 -1.35 0.73 6.43
N PHE A 36 -0.65 -0.37 6.24
CA PHE A 36 -1.25 -1.51 5.55
C PHE A 36 -0.65 -2.82 6.09
N ILE A 37 -1.36 -3.91 5.82
CA ILE A 37 -0.96 -5.23 6.27
C ILE A 37 -0.81 -6.10 5.04
N ASP A 38 0.35 -6.74 4.90
CA ASP A 38 0.61 -7.54 3.71
C ASP A 38 0.06 -8.95 3.89
N LYS A 39 0.31 -9.82 2.91
CA LYS A 39 -0.26 -11.16 2.94
C LYS A 39 0.35 -12.04 4.01
N TYR A 40 1.46 -11.60 4.60
CA TYR A 40 2.07 -12.33 5.71
C TYR A 40 1.65 -11.76 7.05
N GLU A 41 0.68 -10.84 7.03
CA GLU A 41 0.14 -10.19 8.22
C GLU A 41 1.16 -9.28 8.90
N GLU A 42 2.12 -8.77 8.12
CA GLU A 42 3.06 -7.79 8.63
C GLU A 42 2.47 -6.41 8.45
N ASN A 43 2.61 -5.59 9.48
CA ASN A 43 2.04 -4.26 9.48
C ASN A 43 3.12 -3.25 9.13
N TYR A 44 2.83 -2.38 8.18
CA TYR A 44 3.77 -1.36 7.73
C TYR A 44 3.11 0.01 7.79
N THR A 45 3.89 1.01 8.16
CA THR A 45 3.44 2.40 8.14
C THR A 45 4.50 3.22 7.45
N PHE A 46 4.09 3.95 6.44
CA PHE A 46 4.98 4.81 5.68
C PHE A 46 4.38 6.19 5.57
N LEU A 47 5.23 7.18 5.27
CA LEU A 47 4.73 8.50 4.95
C LEU A 47 4.03 8.45 3.60
N LYS A 48 2.96 9.22 3.47
CA LYS A 48 2.26 9.28 2.19
C LYS A 48 3.20 9.77 1.10
N SER A 49 4.16 10.63 1.45
CA SER A 49 5.10 11.13 0.46
C SER A 49 6.04 10.05 -0.06
N GLN A 50 6.12 8.93 0.61
CA GLN A 50 6.95 7.82 0.16
C GLN A 50 6.20 6.88 -0.77
N ILE A 51 4.90 7.08 -0.95
CA ILE A 51 4.11 6.21 -1.81
C ILE A 51 4.26 6.70 -3.24
N GLY A 52 4.90 5.88 -4.07
CA GLY A 52 5.07 6.23 -5.46
C GLY A 52 3.86 5.86 -6.30
N GLU A 53 3.15 4.81 -5.89
CA GLU A 53 2.00 4.37 -6.64
C GLU A 53 1.13 3.50 -5.74
N ILE A 54 -0.19 3.63 -5.87
CA ILE A 54 -1.11 2.77 -5.15
C ILE A 54 -2.32 2.55 -6.07
N SER A 55 -2.78 1.31 -6.14
CA SER A 55 -3.85 0.97 -7.05
C SER A 55 -4.63 -0.20 -6.52
N THR A 56 -5.95 -0.16 -6.67
CA THR A 56 -6.79 -1.28 -6.30
C THR A 56 -7.02 -2.23 -7.47
N LYS A 57 -6.40 -1.97 -8.62
CA LYS A 57 -6.65 -2.80 -9.78
C LYS A 57 -5.78 -4.00 -9.78
N ILE A 58 -6.17 -5.00 -9.03
CA ILE A 58 -5.45 -6.24 -8.95
C ILE A 58 -6.16 -7.24 -9.81
N LYS A 59 -5.44 -7.78 -10.75
CA LYS A 59 -6.04 -8.71 -11.67
C LYS A 59 -5.88 -10.10 -11.23
N GLU A 60 -6.46 -10.44 -10.13
CA GLU A 60 -6.29 -11.74 -9.63
C GLU A 60 -7.01 -12.72 -10.45
N GLY A 61 -6.44 -13.81 -10.70
CA GLY A 61 -7.01 -14.88 -11.44
C GLY A 61 -7.30 -14.51 -12.84
N SER A 62 -7.00 -13.37 -13.20
CA SER A 62 -7.40 -12.98 -14.46
C SER A 62 -6.38 -13.17 -15.38
N PRO A 63 -6.73 -13.62 -16.38
CA PRO A 63 -5.80 -13.56 -17.45
C PRO A 63 -5.66 -12.20 -17.90
#